data_61bf2770ef792e0e2dda1a688e042da7
#
_entry.id   61bf2770ef792e0e2dda1a688e042da7
#
_cell.length_a   1.000
_cell.length_b   1.000
_cell.length_c   1.000
_cell.angle_alpha   90.00
_cell.angle_beta   90.00
_cell.angle_gamma   90.00
#
_symmetry.space_group_name_H-M   'P 1'
#
loop_
_entity.id
_entity.type
_entity.pdbx_description
1 polymer ?
#
loop_
_entity_poly.entity_id
_entity_poly.type
_entity_poly.pdbx_seq_one_letter_code
_entity_poly.pdbx_strand_id
1 'polypeptide(L)'
;GRQGRLRPEVRASLQGLSHFTATPETAKHRFFVRLPVQVAPEHKLIVIPRQDDLVFGILSSRIHCLWAIENGGRLGVGNDPVYNTSLCFETFPFPPGFDLREPQPPNGEPFAAIAAAAADLDRWREQWLNPEGWVEWATTPEEQAAGFPPRPIPRPEHAADWKRRTLTNLYNEKPAGLQLRQERLDRAVALAYGWDDYTPAMTDATILTRLLRDNRQRSAA
;
A
#
# COMPACT_ATOMS: atom_id res chain seq x y z
N GLY A 1 16.32 3.70 -24.42
CA GLY A 1 15.13 3.12 -23.85
C GLY A 1 14.02 4.15 -23.89
N ARG A 2 12.83 3.78 -24.37
CA ARG A 2 11.64 4.65 -24.35
C ARG A 2 11.25 4.89 -22.90
N GLN A 3 11.53 6.08 -22.39
CA GLN A 3 10.93 6.55 -21.14
C GLN A 3 9.40 6.56 -21.36
N GLY A 4 8.69 5.71 -20.65
CA GLY A 4 7.23 5.68 -20.67
C GLY A 4 6.71 7.05 -20.25
N ARG A 5 6.14 7.80 -21.17
CA ARG A 5 5.45 9.06 -20.82
C ARG A 5 4.23 8.67 -19.99
N LEU A 6 4.19 9.14 -18.75
CA LEU A 6 2.98 9.11 -17.93
C LEU A 6 1.79 9.63 -18.73
N ARG A 7 0.65 8.94 -18.64
CA ARG A 7 -0.61 9.45 -19.20
C ARG A 7 -0.86 10.86 -18.63
N PRO A 8 -1.27 11.84 -19.43
CA PRO A 8 -1.48 13.21 -18.97
C PRO A 8 -2.38 13.32 -17.73
N GLU A 9 -3.40 12.48 -17.65
CA GLU A 9 -4.35 12.39 -16.52
C GLU A 9 -3.66 11.98 -15.23
N VAL A 10 -2.81 10.95 -15.26
CA VAL A 10 -2.03 10.51 -14.10
C VAL A 10 -1.06 11.60 -13.67
N ARG A 11 -0.39 12.26 -14.62
CA ARG A 11 0.50 13.37 -14.31
C ARG A 11 -0.25 14.53 -13.61
N ALA A 12 -1.42 14.87 -14.09
CA ALA A 12 -2.25 15.91 -13.49
C ALA A 12 -2.68 15.55 -12.06
N SER A 13 -3.06 14.30 -11.82
CA SER A 13 -3.49 13.84 -10.48
C SER A 13 -2.34 13.78 -9.45
N LEU A 14 -1.09 13.74 -9.89
CA LEU A 14 0.09 13.75 -9.03
C LEU A 14 0.65 15.17 -8.75
N GLN A 15 0.06 16.22 -9.35
CA GLN A 15 0.51 17.58 -9.12
C GLN A 15 0.37 17.99 -7.64
N GLY A 16 1.46 18.57 -7.10
CA GLY A 16 1.49 19.03 -5.71
C GLY A 16 1.75 17.95 -4.66
N LEU A 17 1.86 16.68 -5.08
CA LEU A 17 2.25 15.59 -4.19
C LEU A 17 3.78 15.43 -4.17
N SER A 18 4.33 14.95 -3.06
CA SER A 18 5.73 14.53 -2.94
C SER A 18 5.90 13.05 -3.33
N HIS A 19 4.91 12.25 -3.02
CA HIS A 19 4.84 10.83 -3.32
C HIS A 19 3.39 10.40 -3.53
N PHE A 20 3.19 9.18 -4.01
CA PHE A 20 1.87 8.58 -4.22
C PHE A 20 1.87 7.13 -3.74
N THR A 21 0.70 6.60 -3.45
CA THR A 21 0.52 5.18 -3.15
C THR A 21 0.37 4.39 -4.43
N ALA A 22 1.01 3.22 -4.51
CA ALA A 22 0.93 2.34 -5.66
C ALA A 22 0.87 0.87 -5.26
N THR A 23 0.30 0.05 -6.14
CA THR A 23 0.32 -1.41 -6.02
C THR A 23 0.50 -2.04 -7.40
N PRO A 24 1.19 -3.19 -7.54
CA PRO A 24 1.23 -3.91 -8.81
C PRO A 24 -0.16 -4.34 -9.25
N GLU A 25 -0.45 -4.23 -10.54
CA GLU A 25 -1.69 -4.74 -11.13
C GLU A 25 -1.88 -6.23 -10.81
N THR A 26 -0.84 -7.03 -11.04
CA THR A 26 -0.84 -8.46 -10.73
C THR A 26 0.30 -8.78 -9.77
N ALA A 27 0.00 -9.44 -8.66
CA ALA A 27 1.02 -9.84 -7.69
C ALA A 27 0.55 -11.01 -6.83
N LYS A 28 1.48 -11.91 -6.48
CA LYS A 28 1.25 -13.03 -5.56
C LYS A 28 0.72 -12.56 -4.20
N HIS A 29 1.29 -11.49 -3.67
CA HIS A 29 0.88 -10.86 -2.42
C HIS A 29 0.37 -9.46 -2.70
N ARG A 30 -0.75 -9.07 -2.14
CA ARG A 30 -1.24 -7.71 -2.23
C ARG A 30 -0.55 -6.85 -1.19
N PHE A 31 0.22 -5.89 -1.66
CA PHE A 31 0.85 -4.87 -0.84
C PHE A 31 0.82 -3.52 -1.56
N PHE A 32 0.89 -2.46 -0.78
CA PHE A 32 0.97 -1.09 -1.28
C PHE A 32 2.32 -0.49 -0.89
N VAL A 33 2.83 0.38 -1.74
CA VAL A 33 4.10 1.08 -1.56
C VAL A 33 3.91 2.57 -1.81
N ARG A 34 4.84 3.37 -1.31
CA ARG A 34 4.94 4.79 -1.62
C ARG A 34 6.06 4.98 -2.63
N LEU A 35 5.77 5.72 -3.68
CA LEU A 35 6.75 6.06 -4.70
C LEU A 35 6.83 7.57 -4.84
N PRO A 36 8.04 8.15 -4.96
CA PRO A 36 8.21 9.57 -5.22
C PRO A 36 7.64 9.92 -6.60
N VAL A 37 7.06 11.12 -6.72
CA VAL A 37 6.41 11.56 -7.97
C VAL A 37 7.35 11.68 -9.17
N GLN A 38 8.65 11.70 -8.94
CA GLN A 38 9.68 11.66 -9.98
C GLN A 38 9.77 10.30 -10.66
N VAL A 39 9.35 9.23 -9.97
CA VAL A 39 9.31 7.88 -10.55
C VAL A 39 8.14 7.78 -11.51
N ALA A 40 8.43 7.52 -12.78
CA ALA A 40 7.40 7.25 -13.76
C ALA A 40 6.87 5.82 -13.55
N PRO A 41 5.61 5.63 -13.12
CA PRO A 41 5.06 4.29 -12.96
C PRO A 41 4.93 3.61 -14.33
N GLU A 42 5.33 2.35 -14.38
CA GLU A 42 5.05 1.51 -15.54
C GLU A 42 3.55 1.20 -15.62
N HIS A 43 3.09 0.79 -16.80
CA HIS A 43 1.67 0.48 -17.06
C HIS A 43 1.09 -0.66 -16.20
N LYS A 44 1.95 -1.44 -15.55
CA LYS A 44 1.56 -2.52 -14.62
C LYS A 44 1.44 -2.08 -13.16
N LEU A 45 1.59 -0.79 -12.90
CA LEU A 45 1.36 -0.21 -11.57
C LEU A 45 0.03 0.54 -11.56
N ILE A 46 -0.78 0.22 -10.58
CA ILE A 46 -1.98 0.99 -10.24
C ILE A 46 -1.53 2.15 -9.36
N VAL A 47 -1.81 3.37 -9.79
CA VAL A 47 -1.47 4.62 -9.11
C VAL A 47 -2.68 5.12 -8.35
N ILE A 48 -2.48 5.40 -7.08
CA ILE A 48 -3.47 6.03 -6.21
C ILE A 48 -2.86 7.37 -5.76
N PRO A 49 -3.39 8.51 -6.25
CA PRO A 49 -2.80 9.83 -6.05
C PRO A 49 -3.08 10.36 -4.64
N ARG A 50 -2.65 9.63 -3.63
CA ARG A 50 -2.75 9.95 -2.21
C ARG A 50 -1.41 9.74 -1.54
N GLN A 51 -1.01 10.72 -0.71
CA GLN A 51 0.27 10.67 0.00
C GLN A 51 0.11 10.49 1.52
N ASP A 52 -1.13 10.55 2.02
CA ASP A 52 -1.40 10.46 3.46
C ASP A 52 -1.28 9.03 4.00
N ASP A 53 -0.83 8.95 5.26
CA ASP A 53 -0.64 7.67 5.98
C ASP A 53 -1.95 6.93 6.20
N LEU A 54 -3.07 7.66 6.29
CA LEU A 54 -4.38 7.06 6.55
C LEU A 54 -4.85 6.21 5.37
N VAL A 55 -4.88 6.76 4.15
CA VAL A 55 -5.26 6.00 2.94
C VAL A 55 -4.29 4.85 2.72
N PHE A 56 -2.98 5.11 2.83
CA PHE A 56 -1.97 4.07 2.72
C PHE A 56 -2.20 2.94 3.73
N GLY A 57 -2.55 3.26 4.97
CA GLY A 57 -2.83 2.29 6.02
C GLY A 57 -4.09 1.47 5.75
N ILE A 58 -5.19 2.12 5.39
CA ILE A 58 -6.44 1.42 5.05
C ILE A 58 -6.20 0.42 3.92
N LEU A 59 -5.53 0.86 2.84
CA LEU A 59 -5.24 0.02 1.68
C LEU A 59 -4.27 -1.14 1.99
N SER A 60 -3.30 -0.91 2.89
CA SER A 60 -2.32 -1.92 3.32
C SER A 60 -2.88 -2.91 4.34
N SER A 61 -4.08 -2.67 4.89
CA SER A 61 -4.71 -3.56 5.87
C SER A 61 -5.18 -4.88 5.25
N ARG A 62 -5.26 -5.93 6.06
CA ARG A 62 -5.89 -7.20 5.68
C ARG A 62 -7.32 -6.99 5.18
N ILE A 63 -8.05 -6.04 5.78
CA ILE A 63 -9.45 -5.76 5.46
C ILE A 63 -9.59 -5.35 3.98
N HIS A 64 -8.80 -4.38 3.52
CA HIS A 64 -8.81 -3.99 2.11
C HIS A 64 -8.18 -5.05 1.19
N CYS A 65 -7.09 -5.68 1.61
CA CYS A 65 -6.43 -6.72 0.81
C CYS A 65 -7.37 -7.90 0.54
N LEU A 66 -8.16 -8.35 1.51
CA LEU A 66 -9.17 -9.38 1.33
C LEU A 66 -10.26 -8.95 0.35
N TRP A 67 -10.78 -7.73 0.48
CA TRP A 67 -11.74 -7.17 -0.46
C TRP A 67 -11.19 -7.16 -1.88
N ALA A 68 -9.97 -6.68 -2.04
CA ALA A 68 -9.31 -6.59 -3.35
C ALA A 68 -9.05 -7.96 -3.99
N ILE A 69 -8.68 -8.97 -3.19
CA ILE A 69 -8.44 -10.35 -3.67
C ILE A 69 -9.74 -11.02 -4.09
N GLU A 70 -10.84 -10.76 -3.38
CA GLU A 70 -12.15 -11.37 -3.67
C GLU A 70 -12.83 -10.73 -4.87
N ASN A 71 -12.78 -9.40 -4.99
CA ASN A 71 -13.45 -8.67 -6.07
C ASN A 71 -12.58 -8.48 -7.32
N GLY A 72 -11.27 -8.63 -7.21
CA GLY A 72 -10.34 -8.61 -8.32
C GLY A 72 -10.39 -9.91 -9.14
N GLY A 73 -9.90 -9.83 -10.37
CA GLY A 73 -9.69 -11.02 -11.19
C GLY A 73 -8.46 -11.82 -10.75
N ARG A 74 -8.18 -12.88 -11.50
CA ARG A 74 -6.95 -13.67 -11.37
C ARG A 74 -6.32 -13.87 -12.73
N LEU A 75 -4.99 -13.87 -12.79
CA LEU A 75 -4.26 -13.93 -14.05
C LEU A 75 -3.00 -14.79 -13.93
N GLY A 76 -2.61 -15.37 -15.07
CA GLY A 76 -1.36 -16.12 -15.23
C GLY A 76 -1.40 -17.55 -14.72
N VAL A 77 -0.28 -18.27 -14.92
CA VAL A 77 -0.11 -19.68 -14.52
C VAL A 77 -0.17 -19.84 -13.00
N GLY A 78 0.29 -18.83 -12.24
CA GLY A 78 0.21 -18.79 -10.77
C GLY A 78 -1.18 -18.42 -10.23
N ASN A 79 -2.13 -18.06 -11.11
CA ASN A 79 -3.45 -17.59 -10.72
C ASN A 79 -3.39 -16.41 -9.71
N ASP A 80 -2.45 -15.50 -9.96
CA ASP A 80 -2.18 -14.37 -9.07
C ASP A 80 -3.33 -13.35 -9.07
N PRO A 81 -3.65 -12.75 -7.92
CA PRO A 81 -4.69 -11.74 -7.82
C PRO A 81 -4.39 -10.49 -8.65
N VAL A 82 -5.38 -10.03 -9.39
CA VAL A 82 -5.33 -8.78 -10.17
C VAL A 82 -6.03 -7.67 -9.41
N TYR A 83 -5.39 -6.52 -9.29
CA TYR A 83 -5.99 -5.33 -8.71
C TYR A 83 -6.61 -4.48 -9.83
N ASN A 84 -7.92 -4.43 -9.85
CA ASN A 84 -8.69 -3.58 -10.76
C ASN A 84 -9.25 -2.40 -9.96
N THR A 85 -8.94 -1.17 -10.37
CA THR A 85 -9.36 0.05 -9.67
C THR A 85 -10.88 0.10 -9.49
N SER A 86 -11.64 -0.18 -10.55
CA SER A 86 -13.11 -0.12 -10.52
C SER A 86 -13.74 -1.18 -9.62
N LEU A 87 -13.10 -2.34 -9.45
CA LEU A 87 -13.62 -3.44 -8.64
C LEU A 87 -13.05 -3.50 -7.24
N CYS A 88 -11.79 -3.10 -7.08
CA CYS A 88 -11.09 -3.26 -5.80
C CYS A 88 -11.06 -1.96 -4.97
N PHE A 89 -10.97 -0.80 -5.64
CA PHE A 89 -10.82 0.49 -4.96
C PHE A 89 -12.14 1.27 -4.93
N GLU A 90 -12.79 1.48 -6.07
CA GLU A 90 -13.99 2.31 -6.17
C GLU A 90 -15.19 1.71 -5.44
N THR A 91 -15.27 0.37 -5.38
CA THR A 91 -16.33 -0.34 -4.66
C THR A 91 -16.01 -0.59 -3.18
N PHE A 92 -14.79 -0.32 -2.74
CA PHE A 92 -14.40 -0.58 -1.35
C PHE A 92 -15.18 0.32 -0.39
N PRO A 93 -15.87 -0.24 0.61
CA PRO A 93 -16.59 0.54 1.60
C PRO A 93 -15.62 1.07 2.66
N PHE A 94 -14.97 2.20 2.40
CA PHE A 94 -14.08 2.82 3.38
C PHE A 94 -14.74 3.01 4.75
N PRO A 95 -13.99 3.10 5.86
CA PRO A 95 -14.57 3.25 7.19
C PRO A 95 -15.55 4.43 7.29
N PRO A 96 -16.59 4.35 8.12
CA PRO A 96 -17.50 5.47 8.36
C PRO A 96 -16.77 6.75 8.77
N GLY A 97 -17.21 7.89 8.26
CA GLY A 97 -16.54 9.18 8.53
C GLY A 97 -15.33 9.48 7.67
N PHE A 98 -14.92 8.54 6.79
CA PHE A 98 -13.89 8.79 5.80
C PHE A 98 -14.51 9.03 4.41
N ASP A 99 -14.15 10.16 3.77
CA ASP A 99 -14.53 10.47 2.39
C ASP A 99 -13.28 10.71 1.55
N LEU A 100 -13.10 9.90 0.50
CA LEU A 100 -11.98 10.03 -0.45
C LEU A 100 -11.99 11.36 -1.21
N ARG A 101 -13.14 12.00 -1.35
CA ARG A 101 -13.28 13.29 -2.07
C ARG A 101 -12.74 14.45 -1.26
N GLU A 102 -12.67 14.30 0.07
CA GLU A 102 -12.08 15.31 0.93
C GLU A 102 -10.55 15.35 0.74
N PRO A 103 -9.96 16.53 0.48
CA PRO A 103 -8.54 16.67 0.24
C PRO A 103 -7.70 16.40 1.50
N GLN A 104 -8.29 16.61 2.67
CA GLN A 104 -7.65 16.36 3.97
C GLN A 104 -8.27 15.13 4.63
N PRO A 105 -7.44 14.19 5.14
CA PRO A 105 -7.95 13.07 5.90
C PRO A 105 -8.60 13.58 7.21
N PRO A 106 -9.60 12.85 7.74
CA PRO A 106 -10.18 13.19 9.03
C PRO A 106 -9.14 13.10 10.15
N ASN A 107 -9.23 14.02 11.09
CA ASN A 107 -8.35 14.07 12.26
C ASN A 107 -8.98 13.35 13.46
N GLY A 108 -8.14 12.98 14.41
CA GLY A 108 -8.57 12.31 15.65
C GLY A 108 -8.68 10.79 15.52
N GLU A 109 -9.10 10.17 16.63
CA GLU A 109 -9.30 8.73 16.68
C GLU A 109 -10.61 8.34 16.00
N PRO A 110 -10.67 7.17 15.32
CA PRO A 110 -9.62 6.13 15.22
C PRO A 110 -8.61 6.35 14.08
N PHE A 111 -8.74 7.38 13.28
CA PHE A 111 -7.95 7.57 12.05
C PHE A 111 -6.47 7.87 12.32
N ALA A 112 -6.18 8.58 13.40
CA ALA A 112 -4.81 8.85 13.83
C ALA A 112 -4.04 7.56 14.16
N ALA A 113 -4.70 6.58 14.78
CA ALA A 113 -4.10 5.27 15.06
C ALA A 113 -3.77 4.49 13.78
N ILE A 114 -4.62 4.58 12.75
CA ILE A 114 -4.33 3.96 11.44
C ILE A 114 -3.10 4.59 10.82
N ALA A 115 -3.04 5.91 10.76
CA ALA A 115 -1.90 6.64 10.19
C ALA A 115 -0.59 6.30 10.90
N ALA A 116 -0.60 6.28 12.23
CA ALA A 116 0.57 5.91 13.03
C ALA A 116 1.02 4.47 12.79
N ALA A 117 0.09 3.51 12.74
CA ALA A 117 0.40 2.10 12.48
C ALA A 117 0.91 1.89 11.04
N ALA A 118 0.37 2.62 10.07
CA ALA A 118 0.81 2.60 8.69
C ALA A 118 2.24 3.13 8.52
N ALA A 119 2.55 4.26 9.15
CA ALA A 119 3.89 4.84 9.14
C ALA A 119 4.93 3.91 9.80
N ASP A 120 4.55 3.22 10.90
CA ASP A 120 5.41 2.23 11.55
C ASP A 120 5.67 1.01 10.67
N LEU A 121 4.63 0.47 10.01
CA LEU A 121 4.76 -0.63 9.07
C LEU A 121 5.66 -0.27 7.89
N ASP A 122 5.47 0.90 7.30
CA ASP A 122 6.22 1.35 6.13
C ASP A 122 7.70 1.54 6.47
N ARG A 123 8.00 2.22 7.57
CA ARG A 123 9.37 2.41 8.08
C ARG A 123 10.05 1.07 8.36
N TRP A 124 9.35 0.14 8.98
CA TRP A 124 9.92 -1.18 9.28
C TRP A 124 10.19 -1.99 8.01
N ARG A 125 9.29 -1.94 7.01
CA ARG A 125 9.52 -2.57 5.69
C ARG A 125 10.76 -1.99 5.01
N GLU A 126 10.91 -0.66 5.04
CA GLU A 126 12.09 0.00 4.47
C GLU A 126 13.38 -0.46 5.15
N GLN A 127 13.40 -0.55 6.47
CA GLN A 127 14.55 -1.06 7.23
C GLN A 127 14.84 -2.54 6.94
N TRP A 128 13.80 -3.36 6.73
CA TRP A 128 13.99 -4.75 6.34
C TRP A 128 14.54 -4.88 4.92
N LEU A 129 14.05 -4.08 3.98
CA LEU A 129 14.52 -4.06 2.59
C LEU A 129 15.96 -3.55 2.50
N ASN A 130 16.30 -2.54 3.28
CA ASN A 130 17.57 -1.83 3.25
C ASN A 130 18.18 -1.78 4.65
N PRO A 131 18.76 -2.91 5.16
CA PRO A 131 19.34 -2.93 6.50
C PRO A 131 20.45 -1.91 6.64
N GLU A 132 20.52 -1.32 7.82
CA GLU A 132 21.62 -0.41 8.19
C GLU A 132 22.97 -1.11 8.00
N GLY A 133 23.94 -0.39 7.43
CA GLY A 133 25.26 -0.92 7.12
C GLY A 133 25.35 -1.78 5.85
N TRP A 134 24.24 -2.22 5.26
CA TRP A 134 24.23 -2.99 4.00
C TRP A 134 24.18 -2.12 2.75
N VAL A 135 23.63 -0.93 2.86
CA VAL A 135 23.43 0.01 1.76
C VAL A 135 24.02 1.38 2.06
N GLU A 136 24.39 2.07 1.01
CA GLU A 136 24.70 3.50 1.01
C GLU A 136 23.61 4.23 0.22
N TRP A 137 23.15 5.37 0.75
CA TRP A 137 22.14 6.17 0.08
C TRP A 137 22.82 7.21 -0.81
N ALA A 138 22.58 7.14 -2.11
CA ALA A 138 23.23 8.04 -3.07
C ALA A 138 22.27 8.43 -4.20
N THR A 139 22.58 9.57 -4.81
CA THR A 139 22.00 10.06 -6.06
C THR A 139 23.13 10.42 -7.02
N THR A 140 22.89 10.29 -8.33
CA THR A 140 23.77 10.93 -9.32
C THR A 140 23.45 12.43 -9.41
N PRO A 141 24.36 13.26 -9.96
CA PRO A 141 24.07 14.66 -10.20
C PRO A 141 22.82 14.91 -11.06
N GLU A 142 22.57 14.04 -12.04
CA GLU A 142 21.38 14.10 -12.90
C GLU A 142 20.10 13.76 -12.13
N GLU A 143 20.14 12.71 -11.30
CA GLU A 143 19.02 12.34 -10.42
C GLU A 143 18.71 13.46 -9.43
N GLN A 144 19.75 14.07 -8.84
CA GLN A 144 19.59 15.19 -7.91
C GLN A 144 18.99 16.42 -8.59
N ALA A 145 19.47 16.77 -9.79
CA ALA A 145 18.93 17.87 -10.59
C ALA A 145 17.46 17.63 -10.98
N ALA A 146 17.05 16.37 -11.18
CA ALA A 146 15.69 15.98 -11.49
C ALA A 146 14.80 15.83 -10.22
N GLY A 147 15.36 16.06 -9.03
CA GLY A 147 14.63 16.00 -7.75
C GLY A 147 14.36 14.59 -7.23
N PHE A 148 15.07 13.57 -7.73
CA PHE A 148 14.96 12.21 -7.19
C PHE A 148 15.56 12.12 -5.78
N PRO A 149 14.90 11.40 -4.87
CA PRO A 149 15.49 11.10 -3.58
C PRO A 149 16.68 10.15 -3.72
N PRO A 150 17.59 10.10 -2.72
CA PRO A 150 18.62 9.09 -2.67
C PRO A 150 18.05 7.68 -2.76
N ARG A 151 18.73 6.79 -3.50
CA ARG A 151 18.38 5.38 -3.63
C ARG A 151 19.41 4.50 -2.94
N PRO A 152 19.02 3.32 -2.43
CA PRO A 152 19.94 2.41 -1.79
C PRO A 152 20.86 1.74 -2.83
N ILE A 153 22.16 1.78 -2.54
CA ILE A 153 23.21 1.10 -3.30
C ILE A 153 23.83 0.08 -2.36
N PRO A 154 23.75 -1.23 -2.65
CA PRO A 154 24.29 -2.23 -1.75
C PRO A 154 25.83 -2.17 -1.74
N ARG A 155 26.40 -2.34 -0.55
CA ARG A 155 27.84 -2.56 -0.41
C ARG A 155 28.22 -3.89 -1.04
N PRO A 156 29.40 -4.02 -1.65
CA PRO A 156 29.80 -5.21 -2.40
C PRO A 156 29.64 -6.53 -1.61
N GLU A 157 30.01 -6.50 -0.33
CA GLU A 157 29.92 -7.66 0.58
C GLU A 157 28.49 -8.10 0.89
N HIS A 158 27.49 -7.22 0.73
CA HIS A 158 26.08 -7.50 1.00
C HIS A 158 25.23 -7.62 -0.27
N ALA A 159 25.79 -7.36 -1.45
CA ALA A 159 25.04 -7.27 -2.71
C ALA A 159 24.22 -8.53 -3.04
N ALA A 160 24.76 -9.72 -2.76
CA ALA A 160 24.06 -10.97 -3.03
C ALA A 160 22.84 -11.18 -2.12
N ASP A 161 22.98 -10.89 -0.84
CA ASP A 161 21.91 -11.05 0.15
C ASP A 161 20.88 -9.92 0.02
N TRP A 162 21.31 -8.70 -0.29
CA TRP A 162 20.42 -7.57 -0.53
C TRP A 162 19.48 -7.82 -1.72
N LYS A 163 19.93 -8.47 -2.81
CA LYS A 163 19.08 -8.87 -3.94
C LYS A 163 17.91 -9.76 -3.55
N ARG A 164 18.01 -10.48 -2.44
CA ARG A 164 16.92 -11.31 -1.90
C ARG A 164 15.92 -10.53 -1.07
N ARG A 165 16.27 -9.31 -0.68
CA ARG A 165 15.42 -8.40 0.10
C ARG A 165 14.40 -7.71 -0.80
N THR A 166 13.37 -8.46 -1.19
CA THR A 166 12.25 -7.97 -1.99
C THR A 166 10.96 -8.04 -1.17
N LEU A 167 9.99 -7.21 -1.50
CA LEU A 167 8.66 -7.28 -0.87
C LEU A 167 8.03 -8.66 -1.02
N THR A 168 8.17 -9.31 -2.18
CA THR A 168 7.65 -10.67 -2.37
C THR A 168 8.27 -11.65 -1.36
N ASN A 169 9.59 -11.60 -1.16
CA ASN A 169 10.24 -12.47 -0.19
C ASN A 169 9.85 -12.12 1.25
N LEU A 170 9.75 -10.83 1.59
CA LEU A 170 9.27 -10.39 2.89
C LEU A 170 7.89 -10.98 3.23
N TYR A 171 6.95 -10.91 2.27
CA TYR A 171 5.60 -11.46 2.47
C TYR A 171 5.52 -12.99 2.33
N ASN A 172 6.50 -13.64 1.71
CA ASN A 172 6.65 -15.11 1.78
C ASN A 172 7.17 -15.56 3.15
N GLU A 173 8.17 -14.87 3.69
CA GLU A 173 8.82 -15.21 4.96
C GLU A 173 7.97 -14.86 6.18
N LYS A 174 7.22 -13.76 6.11
CA LYS A 174 6.35 -13.24 7.17
C LYS A 174 7.03 -13.20 8.55
N PRO A 175 8.17 -12.51 8.69
CA PRO A 175 8.86 -12.45 9.98
C PRO A 175 7.96 -11.83 11.07
N ALA A 176 8.19 -12.17 12.32
CA ALA A 176 7.37 -11.72 13.45
C ALA A 176 7.22 -10.19 13.52
N GLY A 177 8.26 -9.44 13.13
CA GLY A 177 8.20 -7.98 13.05
C GLY A 177 7.19 -7.45 12.04
N LEU A 178 6.99 -8.12 10.90
CA LEU A 178 5.95 -7.80 9.94
C LEU A 178 4.57 -8.14 10.49
N GLN A 179 4.42 -9.35 11.05
CA GLN A 179 3.14 -9.84 11.57
C GLN A 179 2.60 -8.90 12.65
N LEU A 180 3.43 -8.54 13.63
CA LEU A 180 3.05 -7.64 14.72
C LEU A 180 2.52 -6.28 14.21
N ARG A 181 3.21 -5.70 13.22
CA ARG A 181 2.82 -4.40 12.65
C ARG A 181 1.57 -4.49 11.79
N GLN A 182 1.44 -5.58 11.05
CA GLN A 182 0.23 -5.86 10.28
C GLN A 182 -0.99 -6.03 11.20
N GLU A 183 -0.86 -6.78 12.29
CA GLU A 183 -1.94 -6.96 13.27
C GLU A 183 -2.34 -5.64 13.95
N ARG A 184 -1.37 -4.78 14.27
CA ARG A 184 -1.66 -3.43 14.80
C ARG A 184 -2.43 -2.57 13.81
N LEU A 185 -2.01 -2.57 12.56
CA LEU A 185 -2.69 -1.84 11.49
C LEU A 185 -4.10 -2.36 11.27
N ASP A 186 -4.25 -3.68 11.15
CA ASP A 186 -5.54 -4.34 10.90
C ASP A 186 -6.53 -4.06 12.03
N ARG A 187 -6.06 -4.07 13.29
CA ARG A 187 -6.86 -3.72 14.45
C ARG A 187 -7.29 -2.24 14.42
N ALA A 188 -6.39 -1.32 14.10
CA ALA A 188 -6.71 0.09 14.01
C ALA A 188 -7.76 0.36 12.92
N VAL A 189 -7.64 -0.28 11.76
CA VAL A 189 -8.63 -0.18 10.68
C VAL A 189 -9.96 -0.80 11.09
N ALA A 190 -9.97 -1.96 11.74
CA ALA A 190 -11.19 -2.59 12.24
C ALA A 190 -11.94 -1.71 13.24
N LEU A 191 -11.23 -1.04 14.16
CA LEU A 191 -11.82 -0.08 15.10
C LEU A 191 -12.48 1.11 14.37
N ALA A 192 -11.92 1.57 13.25
CA ALA A 192 -12.54 2.61 12.45
C ALA A 192 -13.87 2.19 11.79
N TYR A 193 -14.08 0.88 11.61
CA TYR A 193 -15.39 0.32 11.24
C TYR A 193 -16.32 0.07 12.43
N GLY A 194 -15.86 0.32 13.66
CA GLY A 194 -16.60 -0.05 14.88
C GLY A 194 -16.61 -1.54 15.18
N TRP A 195 -15.59 -2.29 14.69
CA TRP A 195 -15.47 -3.75 14.94
C TRP A 195 -14.63 -4.01 16.19
N ASP A 196 -15.20 -3.76 17.37
CA ASP A 196 -14.52 -3.92 18.65
C ASP A 196 -14.14 -5.39 18.95
N ASP A 197 -14.84 -6.34 18.30
CA ASP A 197 -14.61 -7.77 18.40
C ASP A 197 -13.54 -8.30 17.43
N TYR A 198 -12.88 -7.43 16.67
CA TYR A 198 -11.85 -7.84 15.72
C TYR A 198 -10.67 -8.50 16.44
N THR A 199 -10.27 -9.67 15.94
CA THR A 199 -9.02 -10.34 16.30
C THR A 199 -8.31 -10.84 15.04
N PRO A 200 -7.00 -11.13 15.10
CA PRO A 200 -6.29 -11.76 13.98
C PRO A 200 -6.89 -13.10 13.53
N ALA A 201 -7.59 -13.80 14.45
CA ALA A 201 -8.27 -15.06 14.18
C ALA A 201 -9.65 -14.89 13.50
N MET A 202 -10.18 -13.67 13.37
CA MET A 202 -11.43 -13.43 12.64
C MET A 202 -11.32 -13.98 11.23
N THR A 203 -12.33 -14.76 10.80
CA THR A 203 -12.29 -15.42 9.49
C THR A 203 -12.43 -14.42 8.34
N ASP A 204 -11.84 -14.74 7.19
CA ASP A 204 -11.96 -13.92 5.98
C ASP A 204 -13.43 -13.77 5.56
N ALA A 205 -14.22 -14.83 5.68
CA ALA A 205 -15.65 -14.83 5.41
C ALA A 205 -16.41 -13.82 6.28
N THR A 206 -16.07 -13.72 7.57
CA THR A 206 -16.69 -12.73 8.47
C THR A 206 -16.36 -11.31 8.06
N ILE A 207 -15.10 -11.03 7.75
CA ILE A 207 -14.65 -9.70 7.29
C ILE A 207 -15.38 -9.31 6.01
N LEU A 208 -15.39 -10.20 5.00
CA LEU A 208 -16.04 -9.96 3.72
C LEU A 208 -17.55 -9.76 3.86
N THR A 209 -18.22 -10.52 4.73
CA THR A 209 -19.67 -10.36 4.98
C THR A 209 -19.98 -8.98 5.56
N ARG A 210 -19.15 -8.48 6.50
CA ARG A 210 -19.29 -7.14 7.06
C ARG A 210 -19.10 -6.06 6.00
N LEU A 211 -18.02 -6.17 5.20
CA LEU A 211 -17.74 -5.23 4.11
C LEU A 211 -18.85 -5.21 3.06
N LEU A 212 -19.40 -6.36 2.67
CA LEU A 212 -20.52 -6.43 1.72
C LEU A 212 -21.77 -5.75 2.25
N ARG A 213 -22.07 -5.90 3.55
CA ARG A 213 -23.17 -5.18 4.20
C ARG A 213 -22.96 -3.67 4.11
N ASP A 214 -21.77 -3.19 4.47
CA ASP A 214 -21.44 -1.78 4.47
C ASP A 214 -21.44 -1.18 3.05
N ASN A 215 -20.96 -1.94 2.05
CA ASN A 215 -21.02 -1.56 0.63
C ASN A 215 -22.47 -1.39 0.15
N ARG A 216 -23.36 -2.33 0.48
CA ARG A 216 -24.80 -2.25 0.09
C ARG A 216 -25.51 -1.06 0.72
N GLN A 217 -25.21 -0.74 1.98
CA GLN A 217 -25.79 0.42 2.67
C GLN A 217 -25.41 1.73 1.98
N ARG A 218 -24.15 1.85 1.50
CA ARG A 218 -23.69 3.04 0.75
C ARG A 218 -24.33 3.16 -0.63
N SER A 219 -24.56 2.05 -1.29
CA SER A 219 -25.18 2.05 -2.63
C SER A 219 -26.66 2.39 -2.57
N ALA A 220 -27.28 2.33 -1.39
CA ALA A 220 -28.69 2.65 -1.15
C ALA A 220 -28.92 4.08 -0.60
N ALA A 221 -27.86 4.81 -0.24
CA ALA A 221 -27.88 6.19 0.28
C ALA A 221 -27.50 7.19 -0.81
#